data_1d56e089a2823e67472fbfa7437082c3
#
_entry.id   1d56e089a2823e67472fbfa7437082c3
#
_cell.length_a   1.000
_cell.length_b   1.000
_cell.length_c   1.000
_cell.angle_alpha   90.00
_cell.angle_beta   90.00
_cell.angle_gamma   90.00
#
_symmetry.space_group_name_H-M   'P 1'
#
loop_
_entity.id
_entity.type
_entity.pdbx_description
1 polymer ?
#
loop_
_entity_poly.entity_id
_entity_poly.type
_entity_poly.pdbx_seq_one_letter_code
_entity_poly.pdbx_strand_id
1 'polypeptide(L)'
;MAISTEDAAALCARVYALVRACPPGRVTSYGAIGKVLGHPRGARMIGWIMNETPDRSDVPAQRVIGKDGTLTGGWAFGGEAAMRALLAGEGVTFDEKGRAIVKVHAWDPSVDLEPAALVQLLADAPVATPVEPSAGLMRLLNRDVASPFSKG
;
A
#
# COMPACT_ATOMS: atom_id res chain seq x y z
N MET A 1 -11.64 -8.78 19.71
CA MET A 1 -10.45 -8.19 20.30
C MET A 1 -9.99 -7.00 19.50
N ALA A 2 -9.80 -5.90 20.14
CA ALA A 2 -9.44 -4.67 19.42
C ALA A 2 -7.95 -4.61 19.16
N ILE A 3 -7.57 -4.09 18.01
CA ILE A 3 -6.18 -3.83 17.71
C ILE A 3 -5.72 -2.63 18.54
N SER A 4 -4.53 -2.72 19.12
CA SER A 4 -3.99 -1.61 19.89
C SER A 4 -3.47 -0.51 18.97
N THR A 5 -3.33 0.70 19.50
CA THR A 5 -2.76 1.80 18.73
C THR A 5 -1.35 1.48 18.28
N GLU A 6 -0.58 0.80 19.13
CA GLU A 6 0.78 0.41 18.76
C GLU A 6 0.80 -0.61 17.63
N ASP A 7 -0.10 -1.58 17.66
CA ASP A 7 -0.18 -2.57 16.59
C ASP A 7 -0.65 -1.94 15.29
N ALA A 8 -1.59 -1.01 15.37
CA ALA A 8 -2.06 -0.29 14.21
C ALA A 8 -0.92 0.55 13.61
N ALA A 9 -0.16 1.24 14.45
CA ALA A 9 0.98 2.02 13.98
C ALA A 9 2.04 1.13 13.35
N ALA A 10 2.28 -0.04 13.92
CA ALA A 10 3.24 -0.99 13.36
C ALA A 10 2.77 -1.50 12.00
N LEU A 11 1.48 -1.77 11.85
CA LEU A 11 0.93 -2.19 10.57
C LEU A 11 1.10 -1.10 9.51
N CYS A 12 0.79 0.14 9.85
CA CYS A 12 0.99 1.26 8.94
C CYS A 12 2.45 1.40 8.53
N ALA A 13 3.37 1.26 9.49
CA ALA A 13 4.80 1.35 9.22
C ALA A 13 5.24 0.27 8.23
N ARG A 14 4.72 -0.94 8.37
CA ARG A 14 5.05 -2.02 7.45
C ARG A 14 4.50 -1.77 6.05
N VAL A 15 3.29 -1.23 5.96
CA VAL A 15 2.71 -0.85 4.67
C VAL A 15 3.62 0.17 3.98
N TYR A 16 4.00 1.22 4.69
CA TYR A 16 4.83 2.26 4.11
C TYR A 16 6.22 1.72 3.70
N ALA A 17 6.78 0.81 4.50
CA ALA A 17 8.06 0.19 4.16
C ALA A 17 7.96 -0.60 2.85
N LEU A 18 6.88 -1.33 2.66
CA LEU A 18 6.67 -2.07 1.42
C LEU A 18 6.51 -1.14 0.23
N VAL A 19 5.78 -0.05 0.41
CA VAL A 19 5.59 0.92 -0.69
C VAL A 19 6.94 1.56 -1.05
N ARG A 20 7.74 1.92 -0.05
CA ARG A 20 9.06 2.49 -0.32
C ARG A 20 9.97 1.51 -1.05
N ALA A 21 9.81 0.23 -0.80
CA ALA A 21 10.62 -0.79 -1.46
C ALA A 21 10.25 -1.02 -2.92
N CYS A 22 9.04 -0.62 -3.32
CA CYS A 22 8.62 -0.74 -4.72
C CYS A 22 9.44 0.23 -5.57
N PRO A 23 10.20 -0.27 -6.55
CA PRO A 23 11.11 0.60 -7.30
C PRO A 23 10.39 1.55 -8.25
N PRO A 24 11.03 2.64 -8.65
CA PRO A 24 10.50 3.47 -9.72
C PRO A 24 10.33 2.65 -11.00
N GLY A 25 9.27 2.92 -11.74
CA GLY A 25 8.97 2.16 -12.95
C GLY A 25 8.19 0.89 -12.69
N ARG A 26 7.91 0.59 -11.43
CA ARG A 26 7.12 -0.57 -11.05
C ARG A 26 5.89 -0.11 -10.27
N VAL A 27 4.87 -0.94 -10.27
CA VAL A 27 3.62 -0.66 -9.52
C VAL A 27 3.23 -1.89 -8.74
N THR A 28 2.62 -1.66 -7.59
CA THR A 28 2.10 -2.75 -6.78
C THR A 28 0.62 -2.52 -6.50
N SER A 29 -0.04 -3.46 -5.86
CA SER A 29 -1.45 -3.33 -5.59
C SER A 29 -1.72 -3.39 -4.10
N TYR A 30 -2.88 -2.88 -3.71
CA TYR A 30 -3.33 -2.95 -2.32
C TYR A 30 -3.38 -4.41 -1.85
N GLY A 31 -3.85 -5.31 -2.72
CA GLY A 31 -3.95 -6.71 -2.37
C GLY A 31 -2.60 -7.39 -2.22
N ALA A 32 -1.62 -7.03 -3.06
CA ALA A 32 -0.28 -7.60 -2.97
C ALA A 32 0.38 -7.22 -1.64
N ILE A 33 0.21 -5.97 -1.21
CA ILE A 33 0.73 -5.51 0.07
C ILE A 33 0.04 -6.25 1.22
N GLY A 34 -1.29 -6.32 1.17
CA GLY A 34 -2.05 -6.99 2.22
C GLY A 34 -1.67 -8.44 2.37
N LYS A 35 -1.45 -9.11 1.25
CA LYS A 35 -1.13 -10.54 1.25
C LYS A 35 0.14 -10.84 2.04
N VAL A 36 1.21 -10.08 1.83
CA VAL A 36 2.46 -10.35 2.56
C VAL A 36 2.37 -9.97 4.04
N LEU A 37 1.39 -9.17 4.40
CA LEU A 37 1.17 -8.80 5.80
C LEU A 37 0.19 -9.73 6.50
N GLY A 38 -0.22 -10.80 5.84
CA GLY A 38 -1.13 -11.77 6.42
C GLY A 38 -2.60 -11.44 6.24
N HIS A 39 -2.91 -10.48 5.36
CA HIS A 39 -4.28 -10.04 5.11
C HIS A 39 -4.60 -10.12 3.63
N PRO A 40 -4.74 -11.34 3.07
CA PRO A 40 -4.94 -11.51 1.62
C PRO A 40 -6.22 -10.86 1.08
N ARG A 41 -7.17 -10.57 1.96
CA ARG A 41 -8.39 -9.86 1.57
C ARG A 41 -8.39 -8.44 2.11
N GLY A 42 -7.21 -7.92 2.43
CA GLY A 42 -7.09 -6.64 3.11
C GLY A 42 -6.89 -5.43 2.20
N ALA A 43 -7.19 -5.54 0.91
CA ALA A 43 -6.94 -4.43 -0.02
C ALA A 43 -7.61 -3.14 0.44
N ARG A 44 -8.84 -3.23 0.95
CA ARG A 44 -9.57 -2.06 1.45
C ARG A 44 -8.87 -1.43 2.65
N MET A 45 -8.39 -2.28 3.55
CA MET A 45 -7.64 -1.82 4.73
C MET A 45 -6.37 -1.09 4.30
N ILE A 46 -5.63 -1.66 3.34
CA ILE A 46 -4.42 -1.02 2.83
C ILE A 46 -4.75 0.32 2.18
N GLY A 47 -5.86 0.40 1.45
CA GLY A 47 -6.32 1.65 0.88
C GLY A 47 -6.55 2.72 1.94
N TRP A 48 -7.17 2.36 3.05
CA TRP A 48 -7.38 3.29 4.15
C TRP A 48 -6.06 3.73 4.79
N ILE A 49 -5.11 2.80 4.95
CA ILE A 49 -3.80 3.14 5.46
C ILE A 49 -3.10 4.12 4.53
N MET A 50 -3.20 3.90 3.22
CA MET A 50 -2.60 4.82 2.25
C MET A 50 -3.24 6.20 2.30
N ASN A 51 -4.51 6.29 2.67
CA ASN A 51 -5.17 7.58 2.84
C ASN A 51 -4.62 8.40 4.00
N GLU A 52 -3.92 7.76 4.93
CA GLU A 52 -3.31 8.43 6.07
C GLU A 52 -1.90 8.92 5.76
N THR A 53 -1.53 8.94 4.48
CA THR A 53 -0.15 9.17 4.06
C THR A 53 0.13 10.56 3.46
N PRO A 54 -0.79 11.54 3.48
CA PRO A 54 -0.61 12.73 2.66
C PRO A 54 0.66 13.53 2.92
N ASP A 55 1.20 13.46 4.12
CA ASP A 55 2.38 14.26 4.45
C ASP A 55 3.68 13.47 4.42
N ARG A 56 3.65 12.25 3.85
CA ARG A 56 4.86 11.44 3.82
C ARG A 56 5.47 11.47 2.43
N SER A 57 6.22 12.50 2.16
CA SER A 57 6.83 12.69 0.85
C SER A 57 7.82 11.58 0.49
N ASP A 58 8.29 10.82 1.48
CA ASP A 58 9.21 9.71 1.24
C ASP A 58 8.49 8.40 0.84
N VAL A 59 7.17 8.38 0.86
CA VAL A 59 6.39 7.20 0.48
C VAL A 59 5.84 7.40 -0.92
N PRO A 60 6.30 6.63 -1.91
CA PRO A 60 5.84 6.80 -3.30
C PRO A 60 4.45 6.19 -3.49
N ALA A 61 3.45 6.83 -2.92
CA ALA A 61 2.09 6.33 -2.91
C ALA A 61 1.49 6.14 -4.30
N GLN A 62 2.01 6.85 -5.30
CA GLN A 62 1.55 6.71 -6.68
C GLN A 62 1.80 5.31 -7.25
N ARG A 63 2.71 4.55 -6.63
CA ARG A 63 3.03 3.20 -7.10
C ARG A 63 2.06 2.14 -6.62
N VAL A 64 1.10 2.51 -5.76
CA VAL A 64 0.07 1.58 -5.28
C VAL A 64 -1.21 1.83 -6.06
N ILE A 65 -1.63 0.84 -6.84
CA ILE A 65 -2.75 0.98 -7.76
C ILE A 65 -3.67 -0.23 -7.64
N GLY A 66 -4.79 -0.19 -8.37
CA GLY A 66 -5.67 -1.35 -8.46
C GLY A 66 -4.97 -2.50 -9.18
N LYS A 67 -5.37 -3.72 -8.88
CA LYS A 67 -4.72 -4.91 -9.44
C LYS A 67 -4.85 -4.99 -10.97
N ASP A 68 -5.84 -4.31 -11.53
CA ASP A 68 -6.06 -4.27 -12.98
C ASP A 68 -5.36 -3.08 -13.66
N GLY A 69 -4.60 -2.31 -12.91
CA GLY A 69 -3.91 -1.14 -13.42
C GLY A 69 -4.65 0.18 -13.24
N THR A 70 -5.86 0.15 -12.67
CA THR A 70 -6.64 1.36 -12.45
C THR A 70 -5.96 2.25 -11.40
N LEU A 71 -5.90 3.54 -11.68
CA LEU A 71 -5.25 4.50 -10.78
C LEU A 71 -6.23 4.96 -9.72
N THR A 72 -6.54 4.07 -8.78
CA THR A 72 -7.61 4.29 -7.83
C THR A 72 -7.33 5.36 -6.79
N GLY A 73 -6.06 5.69 -6.57
CA GLY A 73 -5.66 6.72 -5.61
C GLY A 73 -5.51 8.11 -6.20
N GLY A 74 -5.95 8.29 -7.45
CA GLY A 74 -5.70 9.54 -8.17
C GLY A 74 -6.20 10.80 -7.47
N TRP A 75 -7.30 10.68 -6.72
CA TRP A 75 -7.86 11.83 -6.02
C TRP A 75 -6.85 12.46 -5.04
N ALA A 76 -5.95 11.66 -4.49
CA ALA A 76 -4.96 12.15 -3.53
C ALA A 76 -3.86 12.98 -4.20
N PHE A 77 -3.78 12.90 -5.52
CA PHE A 77 -2.73 13.58 -6.31
C PHE A 77 -3.29 14.75 -7.13
N GLY A 78 -4.55 15.10 -6.89
CA GLY A 78 -5.19 16.13 -7.70
C GLY A 78 -5.86 15.59 -8.94
N GLY A 79 -6.01 14.28 -9.03
CA GLY A 79 -6.71 13.63 -10.12
C GLY A 79 -5.90 12.49 -10.72
N GLU A 80 -6.58 11.65 -11.45
CA GLU A 80 -5.99 10.49 -12.09
C GLU A 80 -4.88 10.88 -13.07
N ALA A 81 -5.09 11.97 -13.80
CA ALA A 81 -4.09 12.43 -14.76
C ALA A 81 -2.78 12.84 -14.09
N ALA A 82 -2.87 13.47 -12.91
CA ALA A 82 -1.68 13.86 -12.16
C ALA A 82 -0.91 12.63 -11.68
N MET A 83 -1.62 11.64 -11.18
CA MET A 83 -1.01 10.38 -10.74
C MET A 83 -0.36 9.66 -11.92
N ARG A 84 -1.04 9.64 -13.08
CA ARG A 84 -0.49 9.02 -14.28
C ARG A 84 0.79 9.72 -14.73
N ALA A 85 0.83 11.05 -14.63
CA ALA A 85 2.02 11.80 -15.00
C ALA A 85 3.21 11.44 -14.11
N LEU A 86 2.98 11.28 -12.80
CA LEU A 86 4.04 10.86 -11.89
C LEU A 86 4.59 9.49 -12.27
N LEU A 87 3.70 8.55 -12.55
CA LEU A 87 4.11 7.20 -12.92
C LEU A 87 4.80 7.17 -14.27
N ALA A 88 4.28 7.93 -15.24
CA ALA A 88 4.91 8.01 -16.57
C ALA A 88 6.33 8.56 -16.46
N GLY A 89 6.53 9.53 -15.57
CA GLY A 89 7.86 10.06 -15.32
C GLY A 89 8.82 9.04 -14.75
N GLU A 90 8.31 7.96 -14.16
CA GLU A 90 9.11 6.87 -13.64
C GLU A 90 9.30 5.73 -14.66
N GLY A 91 8.68 5.82 -15.82
CA GLY A 91 8.80 4.80 -16.85
C GLY A 91 7.63 3.84 -16.96
N VAL A 92 6.56 4.06 -16.22
CA VAL A 92 5.37 3.21 -16.29
C VAL A 92 4.60 3.56 -17.57
N THR A 93 4.16 2.54 -18.30
CA THR A 93 3.37 2.71 -19.50
C THR A 93 1.91 2.33 -19.25
N PHE A 94 1.04 2.83 -20.12
CA PHE A 94 -0.39 2.74 -19.92
C PHE A 94 -1.09 2.24 -21.17
N ASP A 95 -2.22 1.59 -20.98
CA ASP A 95 -3.03 1.14 -22.11
C ASP A 95 -3.92 2.29 -22.59
N GLU A 96 -4.74 2.02 -23.62
CA GLU A 96 -5.60 3.02 -24.20
C GLU A 96 -6.69 3.53 -23.25
N LYS A 97 -6.95 2.81 -22.18
CA LYS A 97 -7.91 3.23 -21.17
C LYS A 97 -7.25 3.98 -20.02
N GLY A 98 -5.94 4.21 -20.12
CA GLY A 98 -5.21 4.91 -19.07
C GLY A 98 -4.85 4.08 -17.87
N ARG A 99 -4.95 2.76 -17.97
CA ARG A 99 -4.55 1.85 -16.88
C ARG A 99 -3.09 1.46 -17.08
N ALA A 100 -2.37 1.35 -15.97
CA ALA A 100 -0.99 0.89 -16.03
C ALA A 100 -0.96 -0.54 -16.57
N ILE A 101 0.05 -0.82 -17.39
CA ILE A 101 0.20 -2.16 -17.97
C ILE A 101 0.85 -3.06 -16.92
N VAL A 102 0.02 -3.66 -16.08
CA VAL A 102 0.49 -4.41 -14.91
C VAL A 102 1.36 -5.59 -15.26
N LYS A 103 1.09 -6.26 -16.38
CA LYS A 103 1.90 -7.42 -16.72
C LYS A 103 3.35 -7.04 -17.06
N VAL A 104 3.60 -5.76 -17.36
CA VAL A 104 4.95 -5.27 -17.60
C VAL A 104 5.57 -4.71 -16.34
N HIS A 105 4.78 -3.99 -15.53
CA HIS A 105 5.32 -3.18 -14.45
C HIS A 105 5.01 -3.71 -13.05
N ALA A 106 4.24 -4.78 -12.92
CA ALA A 106 3.82 -5.25 -11.61
C ALA A 106 5.02 -5.66 -10.74
N TRP A 107 4.95 -5.24 -9.48
CA TRP A 107 5.91 -5.62 -8.46
C TRP A 107 5.12 -6.23 -7.32
N ASP A 108 5.51 -7.43 -6.92
CA ASP A 108 4.82 -8.14 -5.84
C ASP A 108 5.86 -8.48 -4.79
N PRO A 109 5.77 -7.91 -3.60
CA PRO A 109 6.80 -8.16 -2.59
C PRO A 109 6.95 -9.63 -2.21
N SER A 110 5.91 -10.44 -2.40
CA SER A 110 6.02 -11.87 -2.10
C SER A 110 6.80 -12.63 -3.16
N VAL A 111 7.02 -12.03 -4.33
CA VAL A 111 7.70 -12.67 -5.45
C VAL A 111 9.02 -11.97 -5.74
N ASP A 112 9.02 -10.65 -5.71
CA ASP A 112 10.16 -9.85 -6.18
C ASP A 112 11.19 -9.57 -5.09
N LEU A 113 10.86 -9.84 -3.82
CA LEU A 113 11.82 -9.75 -2.74
C LEU A 113 12.21 -11.15 -2.28
N GLU A 114 13.49 -11.34 -1.97
CA GLU A 114 13.92 -12.57 -1.33
C GLU A 114 13.23 -12.71 0.01
N PRO A 115 12.82 -13.91 0.41
CA PRO A 115 12.12 -14.08 1.69
C PRO A 115 12.85 -13.49 2.88
N ALA A 116 14.18 -13.67 2.95
CA ALA A 116 14.95 -13.10 4.05
C ALA A 116 14.94 -11.57 4.02
N ALA A 117 15.02 -10.99 2.81
CA ALA A 117 14.98 -9.54 2.65
C ALA A 117 13.61 -8.98 3.06
N LEU A 118 12.54 -9.69 2.72
CA LEU A 118 11.20 -9.28 3.10
C LEU A 118 11.02 -9.30 4.61
N VAL A 119 11.48 -10.37 5.26
CA VAL A 119 11.41 -10.48 6.72
C VAL A 119 12.16 -9.31 7.36
N GLN A 120 13.37 -9.03 6.87
CA GLN A 120 14.19 -7.97 7.42
C GLN A 120 13.56 -6.60 7.21
N LEU A 121 13.00 -6.38 6.03
CA LEU A 121 12.32 -5.12 5.71
C LEU A 121 11.17 -4.86 6.68
N LEU A 122 10.37 -5.88 6.95
CA LEU A 122 9.23 -5.73 7.85
C LEU A 122 9.68 -5.58 9.30
N ALA A 123 10.75 -6.27 9.70
CA ALA A 123 11.27 -6.15 11.05
C ALA A 123 11.86 -4.76 11.31
N ASP A 124 12.46 -4.17 10.28
CA ASP A 124 13.10 -2.86 10.41
C ASP A 124 12.17 -1.70 10.11
N ALA A 125 10.92 -1.97 9.79
CA ALA A 125 9.98 -0.91 9.44
C ALA A 125 9.91 0.09 10.59
N PRO A 126 10.27 1.35 10.34
CA PRO A 126 10.34 2.31 11.42
C PRO A 126 8.93 2.68 11.88
N VAL A 127 8.61 2.25 13.08
CA VAL A 127 7.42 2.74 13.76
C VAL A 127 7.81 4.11 14.28
N ALA A 128 8.14 4.98 13.34
CA ALA A 128 8.58 6.26 13.78
C ALA A 128 7.38 7.01 14.24
N THR A 129 7.58 7.61 15.27
CA THR A 129 6.90 8.72 15.73
C THR A 129 5.78 9.15 14.91
N PRO A 130 5.00 9.39 15.44
CA PRO A 130 3.78 8.79 15.69
C PRO A 130 2.79 9.43 14.84
N VAL A 131 2.46 8.74 13.83
CA VAL A 131 1.19 9.08 13.26
C VAL A 131 0.22 8.20 14.00
N GLU A 132 -0.46 8.78 14.94
CA GLU A 132 -1.57 8.06 15.53
C GLU A 132 -2.60 7.85 14.43
N PRO A 133 -2.98 6.61 14.18
CA PRO A 133 -4.02 6.37 13.19
C PRO A 133 -5.29 7.12 13.56
N SER A 134 -5.99 7.63 12.55
CA SER A 134 -7.24 8.33 12.79
C SER A 134 -8.27 7.39 13.42
N ALA A 135 -9.26 7.98 14.08
CA ALA A 135 -10.34 7.18 14.67
C ALA A 135 -11.06 6.35 13.60
N GLY A 136 -11.21 6.90 12.39
CA GLY A 136 -11.83 6.15 11.30
C GLY A 136 -11.00 4.96 10.89
N LEU A 137 -9.70 5.13 10.76
CA LEU A 137 -8.80 4.03 10.43
C LEU A 137 -8.81 2.99 11.54
N MET A 138 -8.77 3.41 12.80
CA MET A 138 -8.79 2.48 13.92
C MET A 138 -10.07 1.64 13.90
N ARG A 139 -11.21 2.25 13.60
CA ARG A 139 -12.46 1.48 13.51
C ARG A 139 -12.41 0.46 12.40
N LEU A 140 -11.85 0.83 11.24
CA LEU A 140 -11.73 -0.09 10.13
C LEU A 140 -10.77 -1.23 10.46
N LEU A 141 -9.63 -0.92 11.06
CA LEU A 141 -8.65 -1.94 11.44
C LEU A 141 -9.22 -2.89 12.49
N ASN A 142 -9.96 -2.39 13.44
CA ASN A 142 -10.60 -3.25 14.43
C ASN A 142 -11.57 -4.22 13.77
N ARG A 143 -12.30 -3.77 12.76
CA ARG A 143 -13.24 -4.63 12.06
C ARG A 143 -12.52 -5.64 11.17
N ASP A 144 -11.51 -5.19 10.41
CA ASP A 144 -10.87 -6.03 9.40
C ASP A 144 -9.74 -6.89 9.95
N VAL A 145 -9.09 -6.45 11.02
CA VAL A 145 -7.92 -7.14 11.58
C VAL A 145 -8.28 -7.93 12.82
N ALA A 146 -9.01 -7.30 13.74
CA ALA A 146 -9.28 -7.92 15.03
C ALA A 146 -10.37 -8.97 14.98
N SER A 147 -11.27 -8.91 14.00
CA SER A 147 -12.33 -9.90 13.88
C SER A 147 -11.78 -11.16 13.24
N PRO A 148 -11.83 -12.30 13.91
CA PRO A 148 -11.30 -13.53 13.32
C PRO A 148 -12.12 -14.02 12.14
N PHE A 149 -13.27 -13.45 11.91
CA PHE A 149 -14.10 -13.87 10.82
C PHE A 149 -14.21 -12.90 9.73
N SER A 150 -13.52 -11.81 9.85
CA SER A 150 -13.54 -10.84 8.80
C SER A 150 -12.99 -11.43 7.56
N LYS A 151 -12.60 -12.65 7.58
CA LYS A 151 -12.18 -13.30 6.50
C LYS A 151 -13.23 -13.42 5.60
N GLY A 152 -14.17 -13.29 6.02
CA GLY A 152 -15.24 -13.44 5.07
C GLY A 152 -14.73 -14.21 4.04
#